data_09e07fa8834f2cb93ef7de708736621d
#
_entry.id   09e07fa8834f2cb93ef7de708736621d
#
_cell.length_a   1.000
_cell.length_b   1.000
_cell.length_c   1.000
_cell.angle_alpha   90.00
_cell.angle_beta   90.00
_cell.angle_gamma   90.00
#
_symmetry.space_group_name_H-M   'P 1'
#
loop_
_entity.id
_entity.type
_entity.pdbx_description
1 polymer ?
#
loop_
_entity_poly.entity_id
_entity_poly.type
_entity_poly.pdbx_seq_one_letter_code
_entity_poly.pdbx_strand_id
1 'polypeptide(L)' 'AIELCAGFGNEGIARICKATKGMASVGAVKFDYHPGFDFKSGDELFQ' A
#
# COMPACT_ATOMS: atom_id res chain seq x y z
N ALA A 1 12.29 -8.38 4.66
CA ALA A 1 10.88 -8.30 4.31
C ALA A 1 10.30 -6.95 4.70
N ILE A 2 9.35 -6.49 3.92
CA ILE A 2 8.63 -5.23 4.16
C ILE A 2 7.16 -5.55 4.32
N GLU A 3 6.55 -5.00 5.37
CA GLU A 3 5.10 -5.08 5.54
C GLU A 3 4.51 -3.69 5.50
N LEU A 4 3.55 -3.50 4.61
CA LEU A 4 2.87 -2.23 4.41
C LEU A 4 1.53 -2.26 5.13
N CYS A 5 1.14 -1.12 5.69
CA CYS A 5 -0.12 -0.96 6.39
C CYS A 5 -1.15 -0.23 5.53
N ALA A 6 -2.30 0.08 6.13
CA ALA A 6 -3.49 0.54 5.41
C ALA A 6 -3.35 1.89 4.69
N GLY A 7 -2.27 2.63 4.93
CA GLY A 7 -1.98 3.87 4.20
C GLY A 7 -1.57 3.67 2.75
N PHE A 8 -1.40 2.42 2.32
CA PHE A 8 -1.03 2.06 0.95
C PHE A 8 -2.22 1.38 0.28
N GLY A 9 -2.69 1.93 -0.81
CA GLY A 9 -3.68 1.29 -1.66
C GLY A 9 -3.02 0.44 -2.73
N ASN A 10 -3.78 0.06 -3.75
CA ASN A 10 -3.29 -0.82 -4.81
C ASN A 10 -2.07 -0.25 -5.54
N GLU A 11 -2.10 1.02 -5.88
CA GLU A 11 -0.99 1.65 -6.61
C GLU A 11 0.25 1.83 -5.75
N GLY A 12 0.07 2.21 -4.49
CA GLY A 12 1.17 2.37 -3.56
C GLY A 12 1.91 1.07 -3.33
N ILE A 13 1.16 -0.02 -3.14
CA ILE A 13 1.75 -1.36 -2.99
C ILE A 13 2.52 -1.76 -4.25
N ALA A 14 1.93 -1.54 -5.41
CA ALA A 14 2.58 -1.87 -6.68
C ALA A 14 3.90 -1.12 -6.86
N ARG A 15 3.94 0.16 -6.50
CA ARG A 15 5.16 0.96 -6.56
C ARG A 15 6.25 0.44 -5.65
N ILE A 16 5.90 0.07 -4.42
CA ILE A 16 6.87 -0.47 -3.47
C ILE A 16 7.38 -1.83 -3.95
N CYS A 17 6.49 -2.70 -4.42
CA CYS A 17 6.90 -4.00 -4.97
C CYS A 17 7.88 -3.83 -6.14
N LYS A 18 7.61 -2.89 -7.01
CA LYS A 18 8.46 -2.62 -8.17
C LYS A 18 9.81 -2.06 -7.77
N ALA A 19 9.81 -1.12 -6.83
CA ALA A 19 11.03 -0.47 -6.36
C ALA A 19 11.97 -1.43 -5.61
N THR A 20 11.41 -2.44 -4.93
CA THR A 20 12.18 -3.37 -4.11
C THR A 20 12.35 -4.75 -4.74
N LYS A 21 11.96 -4.90 -5.99
CA LYS A 21 12.00 -6.18 -6.69
C LYS A 21 13.42 -6.75 -6.66
N GLY A 22 13.53 -8.00 -6.20
CA GLY A 22 14.81 -8.68 -6.08
C GLY A 22 15.59 -8.35 -4.81
N MET A 23 15.12 -7.39 -3.99
CA MET A 23 15.79 -7.00 -2.75
C MET A 23 15.03 -7.43 -1.49
N ALA A 24 13.70 -7.39 -1.52
CA ALA A 24 12.90 -7.72 -0.36
C ALA A 24 11.55 -8.29 -0.79
N SER A 25 11.00 -9.16 0.06
CA SER A 25 9.61 -9.59 -0.07
C SER A 25 8.70 -8.52 0.50
N VAL A 26 7.60 -8.24 -0.15
CA VAL A 26 6.63 -7.23 0.27
C VAL A 26 5.29 -7.88 0.56
N GLY A 27 4.82 -7.71 1.79
CA GLY A 27 3.48 -8.08 2.19
C GLY A 27 2.70 -6.83 2.55
N ALA A 28 1.39 -6.93 2.60
CA ALA A 28 0.56 -5.79 2.93
C ALA A 28 -0.75 -6.19 3.58
N VAL A 29 -1.15 -5.42 4.60
CA VAL A 29 -2.53 -5.35 5.02
C VAL A 29 -3.13 -4.18 4.26
N LYS A 30 -4.07 -4.48 3.37
CA LYS A 30 -4.50 -3.51 2.37
C LYS A 30 -6.02 -3.36 2.35
N PHE A 31 -6.44 -2.11 2.35
CA PHE A 31 -7.79 -1.73 1.94
C PHE A 31 -7.65 -0.62 0.91
N ASP A 32 -8.15 -0.83 -0.29
CA ASP A 32 -8.07 0.24 -1.28
C ASP A 32 -8.99 1.41 -0.88
N TYR A 33 -10.28 1.15 -0.70
CA TYR A 33 -11.21 2.13 -0.12
C TYR A 33 -11.39 1.82 1.36
N HIS A 34 -10.63 2.47 2.21
CA HIS A 34 -10.58 2.15 3.63
C HIS A 34 -11.72 2.80 4.39
N PRO A 35 -12.53 2.04 5.15
CA PRO A 35 -13.62 2.61 5.94
C PRO A 35 -13.16 3.68 6.94
N GLY A 36 -11.97 3.50 7.53
CA GLY A 36 -11.39 4.45 8.46
C GLY A 36 -10.91 5.74 7.81
N PHE A 37 -10.79 5.77 6.48
CA PHE A 37 -10.40 6.95 5.69
C PHE A 37 -11.60 7.52 4.93
N ASP A 38 -12.80 7.34 5.46
CA ASP A 38 -14.02 7.82 4.83
C ASP A 38 -14.21 7.20 3.43
N PHE A 39 -13.86 5.91 3.32
CA PHE A 39 -13.90 5.12 2.07
C PHE A 39 -13.03 5.70 0.96
N LYS A 40 -11.95 6.38 1.31
CA LYS A 40 -10.94 6.81 0.36
C LYS A 40 -9.75 5.86 0.40
N SER A 41 -9.02 5.80 -0.70
CA SER A 41 -7.78 5.04 -0.74
C SER A 41 -6.67 5.78 0.00
N GLY A 42 -5.79 5.02 0.68
CA GLY A 42 -4.57 5.59 1.21
C GLY A 42 -3.72 6.24 0.13
N ASP A 43 -3.79 5.75 -1.11
CA ASP A 43 -3.10 6.35 -2.25
C ASP A 43 -3.57 7.77 -2.53
N GLU A 44 -4.86 8.07 -2.31
CA GLU A 44 -5.39 9.42 -2.47
C GLU A 44 -4.96 10.35 -1.34
N LEU A 45 -4.89 9.83 -0.11
CA LEU A 45 -4.64 10.65 1.06
C LEU A 45 -3.16 10.91 1.34
N PHE A 46 -2.31 9.95 1.01
CA PHE A 46 -0.90 9.96 1.43
C PHE A 46 0.11 9.95 0.29
N GLN A 47 -0.34 9.76 -0.91
CA GLN A 47 0.57 9.61 -2.06
C GLN A 47 0.56 10.81 -3.01
#